data_408299ac95824e130d1debc7fb120911
#
_entry.id   408299ac95824e130d1debc7fb120911
#
_cell.length_a   1.000
_cell.length_b   1.000
_cell.length_c   1.000
_cell.angle_alpha   90.00
_cell.angle_beta   90.00
_cell.angle_gamma   90.00
#
_symmetry.space_group_name_H-M   'P 1'
#
loop_
_entity.id
_entity.type
_entity.pdbx_description
1 polymer ?
#
loop_
_entity_poly.entity_id
_entity_poly.type
_entity_poly.pdbx_seq_one_letter_code
_entity_poly.pdbx_strand_id
1 'polypeptide(L)'
;DDGQSDLVQIPLLGAIAAGEPIPVPEGEFAQVELEQIALTRDMVGGQADDVYALQVRGHSMIDALINDGDLVIMRHQQTAENGDMVAAWLKDEKATTLKRFFWEKDHSRIRLQPANPLMDPIYVHPGNLEIQGRVIGVIRSMR
;
A
#
# COMPACT_ATOMS: atom_id res chain seq x y z
N ASP A 1 22.81 -23.42 -4.64
CA ASP A 1 22.40 -23.07 -4.69
C ASP A 1 21.71 -23.05 -4.93
N ASP A 2 21.50 -22.63 -5.32
CA ASP A 2 20.55 -23.03 -5.37
C ASP A 2 19.42 -22.21 -5.59
N GLY A 3 18.63 -22.49 -6.54
CA GLY A 3 17.54 -21.68 -7.00
C GLY A 3 16.53 -21.38 -5.96
N GLN A 4 16.37 -22.27 -4.98
CA GLN A 4 15.34 -21.95 -4.04
C GLN A 4 15.74 -20.84 -3.10
N SER A 5 17.02 -20.53 -3.01
CA SER A 5 17.41 -19.42 -2.16
C SER A 5 17.03 -18.08 -2.76
N ASP A 6 16.62 -18.07 -4.04
CA ASP A 6 16.20 -16.83 -4.68
C ASP A 6 14.73 -16.52 -4.45
N LEU A 7 13.99 -17.43 -3.86
CA LEU A 7 12.57 -17.22 -3.60
C LEU A 7 12.34 -16.90 -2.14
N VAL A 8 11.44 -15.97 -1.89
CA VAL A 8 11.03 -15.61 -0.55
C VAL A 8 9.53 -15.69 -0.48
N GLN A 9 9.01 -16.00 0.70
CA GLN A 9 7.58 -16.07 0.93
C GLN A 9 7.11 -14.78 1.56
N ILE A 10 6.13 -14.16 0.95
CA ILE A 10 5.59 -12.88 1.38
C ILE A 10 4.15 -13.09 1.81
N PRO A 11 3.76 -12.63 2.99
CA PRO A 11 2.37 -12.82 3.41
C PRO A 11 1.44 -11.87 2.66
N LEU A 12 0.27 -12.38 2.31
CA LEU A 12 -0.81 -11.57 1.78
C LEU A 12 -1.70 -11.21 2.95
N LEU A 13 -1.72 -9.94 3.33
CA LEU A 13 -2.36 -9.54 4.57
C LEU A 13 -3.80 -9.07 4.43
N GLY A 14 -4.30 -8.98 3.21
CA GLY A 14 -5.69 -8.58 3.03
C GLY A 14 -5.82 -7.62 1.89
N ALA A 15 -6.84 -6.77 1.96
CA ALA A 15 -7.18 -5.85 0.87
C ALA A 15 -6.96 -4.41 1.32
N ILE A 16 -6.70 -3.55 0.34
CA ILE A 16 -6.60 -2.13 0.60
C ILE A 16 -7.42 -1.40 -0.44
N ALA A 17 -8.07 -0.34 0.01
CA ALA A 17 -8.94 0.45 -0.87
C ALA A 17 -8.10 1.42 -1.67
N ALA A 18 -8.26 1.36 -2.99
CA ALA A 18 -7.69 2.36 -3.87
C ALA A 18 -8.78 3.30 -4.36
N GLY A 19 -9.92 3.30 -3.71
CA GLY A 19 -10.99 4.25 -3.96
C GLY A 19 -11.32 4.95 -2.67
N GLU A 20 -12.59 4.91 -2.30
CA GLU A 20 -12.97 5.42 -0.99
C GLU A 20 -12.31 4.57 0.08
N PRO A 21 -11.82 5.19 1.16
CA PRO A 21 -11.20 4.40 2.22
C PRO A 21 -12.16 3.35 2.78
N ILE A 22 -11.60 2.20 3.10
CA ILE A 22 -12.38 1.10 3.66
C ILE A 22 -12.04 0.98 5.13
N PRO A 23 -13.03 1.02 6.03
CA PRO A 23 -12.75 0.84 7.45
C PRO A 23 -12.17 -0.54 7.73
N VAL A 24 -11.17 -0.58 8.61
CA VAL A 24 -10.63 -1.84 9.05
C VAL A 24 -10.55 -1.82 10.57
N PRO A 25 -10.74 -2.96 11.21
CA PRO A 25 -10.71 -3.00 12.66
C PRO A 25 -9.32 -2.69 13.17
N GLU A 26 -9.25 -1.79 14.13
CA GLU A 26 -8.04 -1.54 14.88
C GLU A 26 -6.84 -1.13 14.06
N GLY A 27 -7.04 -0.72 12.82
CA GLY A 27 -5.93 -0.24 12.02
C GLY A 27 -4.99 -1.33 11.54
N GLU A 28 -5.44 -2.55 11.54
CA GLU A 28 -4.58 -3.65 11.18
C GLU A 28 -5.05 -4.29 9.91
N PHE A 29 -4.09 -4.73 9.11
CA PHE A 29 -4.45 -5.39 7.89
C PHE A 29 -4.99 -6.77 8.17
N ALA A 30 -4.36 -7.47 9.06
CA ALA A 30 -4.80 -8.81 9.30
C ALA A 30 -4.16 -9.35 10.50
N GLN A 31 -4.94 -9.97 11.27
CA GLN A 31 -4.50 -10.84 12.30
C GLN A 31 -4.49 -12.24 11.83
N VAL A 32 -5.13 -12.48 10.70
CA VAL A 32 -5.32 -13.80 10.18
C VAL A 32 -4.19 -14.12 9.26
N GLU A 33 -3.61 -15.26 9.43
CA GLU A 33 -2.61 -15.69 8.54
C GLU A 33 -3.25 -16.12 7.25
N LEU A 34 -2.95 -15.42 6.20
CA LEU A 34 -3.55 -15.67 4.91
C LEU A 34 -2.57 -16.41 4.04
N GLU A 35 -2.68 -16.21 2.76
CA GLU A 35 -1.83 -16.87 1.81
C GLU A 35 -0.42 -16.33 1.86
N GLN A 36 0.50 -17.13 1.39
CA GLN A 36 1.86 -16.71 1.16
C GLN A 36 2.08 -16.65 -0.33
N ILE A 37 2.83 -15.66 -0.76
CA ILE A 37 3.14 -15.46 -2.17
C ILE A 37 4.64 -15.65 -2.32
N ALA A 38 5.05 -16.46 -3.29
CA ALA A 38 6.47 -16.68 -3.55
C ALA A 38 6.95 -15.68 -4.58
N LEU A 39 7.95 -14.91 -4.22
CA LEU A 39 8.54 -13.90 -5.08
C LEU A 39 10.04 -14.12 -5.12
N THR A 40 10.67 -13.62 -6.19
CA THR A 40 12.12 -13.64 -6.22
C THR A 40 12.66 -12.59 -5.28
N ARG A 41 13.87 -12.81 -4.81
CA ARG A 41 14.50 -11.87 -3.90
C ARG A 41 14.70 -10.50 -4.55
N ASP A 42 14.93 -10.49 -5.85
CA ASP A 42 15.07 -9.21 -6.55
C ASP A 42 13.80 -8.39 -6.52
N MET A 43 12.65 -9.03 -6.56
CA MET A 43 11.37 -8.30 -6.57
C MET A 43 11.13 -7.60 -5.26
N VAL A 44 11.74 -8.06 -4.18
CA VAL A 44 11.54 -7.45 -2.87
C VAL A 44 12.77 -6.65 -2.42
N GLY A 45 13.71 -6.39 -3.32
CA GLY A 45 14.85 -5.56 -2.98
C GLY A 45 15.88 -6.26 -2.13
N GLY A 46 15.88 -7.58 -2.13
CA GLY A 46 16.90 -8.34 -1.42
C GLY A 46 16.54 -8.77 -0.02
N GLN A 47 15.64 -8.06 0.65
CA GLN A 47 15.23 -8.40 2.01
C GLN A 47 13.72 -8.52 2.07
N ALA A 48 13.25 -9.54 2.75
CA ALA A 48 11.82 -9.80 2.80
C ALA A 48 11.22 -9.60 4.19
N ASP A 49 12.03 -9.22 5.17
CA ASP A 49 11.58 -9.24 6.55
C ASP A 49 10.41 -8.32 6.82
N ASP A 50 10.36 -7.18 6.15
CA ASP A 50 9.30 -6.23 6.37
C ASP A 50 8.49 -6.00 5.10
N VAL A 51 8.38 -7.02 4.26
CA VAL A 51 7.64 -6.95 3.01
C VAL A 51 6.37 -7.78 3.15
N TYR A 52 5.28 -7.24 2.63
CA TYR A 52 3.99 -7.93 2.64
C TYR A 52 3.23 -7.51 1.39
N ALA A 53 2.10 -8.18 1.13
CA ALA A 53 1.29 -7.92 -0.04
C ALA A 53 -0.12 -7.58 0.37
N LEU A 54 -0.77 -6.74 -0.43
CA LEU A 54 -2.17 -6.39 -0.25
C LEU A 54 -2.85 -6.49 -1.60
N GLN A 55 -4.14 -6.85 -1.59
CA GLN A 55 -4.94 -6.87 -2.79
C GLN A 55 -5.66 -5.54 -2.93
N VAL A 56 -5.54 -4.94 -4.10
CA VAL A 56 -6.11 -3.63 -4.35
C VAL A 56 -7.59 -3.76 -4.71
N ARG A 57 -8.41 -2.90 -4.13
CA ARG A 57 -9.80 -2.79 -4.48
C ARG A 57 -10.10 -1.35 -4.81
N GLY A 58 -10.69 -1.12 -5.98
CA GLY A 58 -11.03 0.22 -6.42
C GLY A 58 -10.09 0.73 -7.47
N HIS A 59 -10.32 1.96 -7.93
CA HIS A 59 -9.69 2.47 -9.13
C HIS A 59 -8.97 3.81 -8.94
N SER A 60 -8.66 4.20 -7.70
CA SER A 60 -8.08 5.51 -7.46
C SER A 60 -6.66 5.66 -7.98
N MET A 61 -6.02 4.55 -8.31
CA MET A 61 -4.63 4.58 -8.78
C MET A 61 -4.50 4.09 -10.22
N ILE A 62 -5.55 4.27 -11.01
CA ILE A 62 -5.59 3.72 -12.36
C ILE A 62 -4.55 4.36 -13.27
N ASP A 63 -4.27 5.67 -13.09
CA ASP A 63 -3.26 6.34 -13.89
C ASP A 63 -1.85 5.93 -13.52
N ALA A 64 -1.68 5.27 -12.40
CA ALA A 64 -0.40 4.70 -12.02
C ALA A 64 -0.30 3.23 -12.39
N LEU A 65 -1.26 2.76 -13.22
CA LEU A 65 -1.29 1.39 -13.72
C LEU A 65 -1.49 0.38 -12.60
N ILE A 66 -2.20 0.77 -11.54
CA ILE A 66 -2.60 -0.15 -10.49
C ILE A 66 -4.10 -0.29 -10.58
N ASN A 67 -4.55 -1.50 -10.85
CA ASN A 67 -5.95 -1.79 -11.13
C ASN A 67 -6.57 -2.55 -9.99
N ASP A 68 -7.90 -2.48 -9.94
CA ASP A 68 -8.66 -3.31 -9.03
C ASP A 68 -8.26 -4.78 -9.23
N GLY A 69 -7.97 -5.46 -8.15
CA GLY A 69 -7.58 -6.85 -8.18
C GLY A 69 -6.08 -7.10 -8.21
N ASP A 70 -5.29 -6.07 -8.49
CA ASP A 70 -3.83 -6.22 -8.47
C ASP A 70 -3.35 -6.50 -7.06
N LEU A 71 -2.18 -7.13 -6.97
CA LEU A 71 -1.46 -7.25 -5.71
C LEU A 71 -0.38 -6.21 -5.68
N VAL A 72 -0.33 -5.45 -4.60
CA VAL A 72 0.76 -4.51 -4.39
C VAL A 72 1.70 -5.10 -3.36
N ILE A 73 2.98 -5.01 -3.66
CA ILE A 73 4.03 -5.49 -2.76
C ILE A 73 4.50 -4.28 -1.98
N MET A 74 4.43 -4.40 -0.67
CA MET A 74 4.64 -3.29 0.25
C MET A 74 5.85 -3.54 1.10
N ARG A 75 6.60 -2.48 1.37
CA ARG A 75 7.62 -2.50 2.42
C ARG A 75 7.09 -1.70 3.59
N HIS A 76 7.11 -2.30 4.77
CA HIS A 76 6.65 -1.62 5.97
C HIS A 76 7.57 -0.45 6.28
N GLN A 77 6.99 0.73 6.43
CA GLN A 77 7.73 1.91 6.86
C GLN A 77 6.71 2.92 7.37
N GLN A 78 7.15 3.78 8.25
CA GLN A 78 6.26 4.71 8.93
C GLN A 78 6.40 6.14 8.43
N THR A 79 7.35 6.38 7.54
CA THR A 79 7.56 7.69 6.96
C THR A 79 7.47 7.56 5.45
N ALA A 80 7.30 8.70 4.77
CA ALA A 80 7.18 8.72 3.34
C ALA A 80 7.74 10.01 2.79
N GLU A 81 8.16 9.96 1.54
CA GLU A 81 8.63 11.12 0.81
C GLU A 81 7.62 11.50 -0.24
N ASN A 82 7.68 12.75 -0.68
CA ASN A 82 6.75 13.22 -1.70
C ASN A 82 6.81 12.33 -2.92
N GLY A 83 5.64 11.89 -3.37
CA GLY A 83 5.54 11.04 -4.53
C GLY A 83 5.49 9.56 -4.23
N ASP A 84 5.79 9.15 -3.02
CA ASP A 84 5.69 7.74 -2.65
C ASP A 84 4.25 7.29 -2.69
N MET A 85 4.04 6.06 -3.16
CA MET A 85 2.73 5.46 -3.09
C MET A 85 2.65 4.66 -1.81
N VAL A 86 1.69 4.99 -0.96
CA VAL A 86 1.68 4.47 0.41
C VAL A 86 0.33 3.88 0.76
N ALA A 87 0.37 2.98 1.72
CA ALA A 87 -0.81 2.54 2.43
C ALA A 87 -0.95 3.46 3.64
N ALA A 88 -2.06 4.15 3.72
CA ALA A 88 -2.30 5.17 4.73
C ALA A 88 -3.46 4.78 5.61
N TRP A 89 -3.26 4.85 6.91
CA TRP A 89 -4.29 4.62 7.90
C TRP A 89 -4.81 5.96 8.40
N LEU A 90 -6.08 6.21 8.17
CA LEU A 90 -6.74 7.45 8.58
C LEU A 90 -7.35 7.22 9.94
N LYS A 91 -6.76 7.83 10.95
CA LYS A 91 -7.08 7.47 12.34
C LYS A 91 -8.51 7.83 12.71
N ASP A 92 -8.97 9.02 12.34
CA ASP A 92 -10.31 9.45 12.71
C ASP A 92 -11.37 8.58 12.08
N GLU A 93 -11.13 8.15 10.86
CA GLU A 93 -12.11 7.37 10.11
C GLU A 93 -11.92 5.88 10.30
N LYS A 94 -10.80 5.48 10.91
CA LYS A 94 -10.45 4.08 11.09
C LYS A 94 -10.51 3.35 9.77
N ALA A 95 -9.88 3.92 8.76
CA ALA A 95 -9.96 3.43 7.40
C ALA A 95 -8.59 3.45 6.76
N THR A 96 -8.40 2.59 5.76
CA THR A 96 -7.14 2.51 5.05
C THR A 96 -7.38 2.83 3.57
N THR A 97 -6.34 3.37 2.92
CA THR A 97 -6.42 3.72 1.52
C THR A 97 -5.02 3.70 0.91
N LEU A 98 -4.97 3.48 -0.41
CA LEU A 98 -3.73 3.48 -1.18
C LEU A 98 -3.70 4.75 -2.00
N LYS A 99 -2.72 5.60 -1.77
CA LYS A 99 -2.65 6.90 -2.43
C LYS A 99 -1.20 7.34 -2.53
N ARG A 100 -0.96 8.38 -3.34
CA ARG A 100 0.35 9.00 -3.41
C ARG A 100 0.45 10.07 -2.33
N PHE A 101 1.58 10.13 -1.67
CA PHE A 101 1.80 10.97 -0.50
C PHE A 101 2.51 12.26 -0.90
N PHE A 102 2.04 13.40 -0.36
CA PHE A 102 2.72 14.69 -0.56
C PHE A 102 2.59 15.54 0.70
N TRP A 103 3.70 16.05 1.18
CA TRP A 103 3.68 17.09 2.20
C TRP A 103 3.29 18.43 1.57
N GLU A 104 2.47 19.19 2.29
CA GLU A 104 2.08 20.53 1.85
C GLU A 104 2.16 21.51 3.01
N LYS A 105 2.22 22.80 2.67
CA LYS A 105 2.16 23.89 3.64
C LYS A 105 3.18 23.73 4.74
N ASP A 106 4.44 23.57 4.35
CA ASP A 106 5.56 23.48 5.29
C ASP A 106 5.35 22.35 6.28
N HIS A 107 4.86 21.21 5.78
CA HIS A 107 4.66 20.02 6.59
C HIS A 107 3.54 20.15 7.61
N SER A 108 2.62 21.09 7.39
CA SER A 108 1.46 21.21 8.29
C SER A 108 0.28 20.42 7.78
N ARG A 109 0.34 19.93 6.54
CA ARG A 109 -0.78 19.20 5.94
C ARG A 109 -0.23 18.15 5.00
N ILE A 110 -0.96 17.04 4.88
CA ILE A 110 -0.61 15.97 3.95
C ILE A 110 -1.71 15.89 2.91
N ARG A 111 -1.30 15.79 1.63
CA ARG A 111 -2.23 15.50 0.56
C ARG A 111 -2.04 14.06 0.15
N LEU A 112 -3.14 13.29 0.15
CA LEU A 112 -3.18 11.93 -0.36
C LEU A 112 -3.82 12.00 -1.73
N GLN A 113 -3.02 11.81 -2.76
CA GLN A 113 -3.40 12.08 -4.13
C GLN A 113 -3.77 10.78 -4.85
N PRO A 114 -5.00 10.65 -5.34
CA PRO A 114 -5.32 9.52 -6.20
C PRO A 114 -4.71 9.71 -7.58
N ALA A 115 -4.40 8.62 -8.25
CA ALA A 115 -3.94 8.66 -9.63
C ALA A 115 -5.11 8.35 -10.55
N ASN A 116 -6.16 9.12 -10.39
CA ASN A 116 -7.40 8.94 -11.13
C ASN A 116 -8.03 10.34 -11.26
N PRO A 117 -8.17 10.85 -12.50
CA PRO A 117 -8.65 12.22 -12.66
C PRO A 117 -10.09 12.43 -12.22
N LEU A 118 -10.83 11.35 -11.97
CA LEU A 118 -12.21 11.47 -11.52
C LEU A 118 -12.33 11.52 -10.00
N MET A 119 -11.23 11.49 -9.27
CA MET A 119 -11.27 11.46 -7.81
C MET A 119 -10.46 12.62 -7.25
N ASP A 120 -10.96 13.18 -6.17
CA ASP A 120 -10.34 14.32 -5.52
C ASP A 120 -9.30 13.86 -4.50
N PRO A 121 -8.29 14.69 -4.25
CA PRO A 121 -7.33 14.35 -3.19
C PRO A 121 -7.97 14.45 -1.82
N ILE A 122 -7.36 13.75 -0.87
CA ILE A 122 -7.74 13.79 0.52
C ILE A 122 -6.68 14.58 1.26
N TYR A 123 -7.10 15.55 2.06
CA TYR A 123 -6.18 16.36 2.86
C TYR A 123 -6.33 15.96 4.31
N VAL A 124 -5.22 15.68 4.97
CA VAL A 124 -5.26 15.23 6.34
C VAL A 124 -4.21 15.94 7.17
N HIS A 125 -4.50 16.08 8.45
CA HIS A 125 -3.53 16.55 9.41
C HIS A 125 -2.53 15.43 9.68
N PRO A 126 -1.24 15.76 9.81
CA PRO A 126 -0.26 14.69 10.03
C PRO A 126 -0.54 13.85 11.26
N GLY A 127 -1.16 14.43 12.29
CA GLY A 127 -1.49 13.67 13.48
C GLY A 127 -2.62 12.69 13.30
N ASN A 128 -3.37 12.79 12.19
CA ASN A 128 -4.49 11.89 11.91
C ASN A 128 -4.11 10.80 10.92
N LEU A 129 -2.85 10.69 10.58
CA LEU A 129 -2.42 9.75 9.54
C LEU A 129 -1.30 8.87 10.07
N GLU A 130 -1.38 7.61 9.72
CA GLU A 130 -0.28 6.69 9.99
C GLU A 130 0.09 6.01 8.68
N ILE A 131 1.36 6.14 8.29
CA ILE A 131 1.86 5.45 7.10
C ILE A 131 2.15 4.02 7.51
N GLN A 132 1.67 3.07 6.73
CA GLN A 132 1.83 1.66 7.06
C GLN A 132 2.76 0.94 6.10
N GLY A 133 3.10 1.58 4.99
CA GLY A 133 4.03 0.98 4.07
C GLY A 133 4.07 1.75 2.77
N ARG A 134 5.06 1.41 1.95
CA ARG A 134 5.27 1.99 0.63
C ARG A 134 5.24 0.88 -0.41
N VAL A 135 4.61 1.16 -1.54
CA VAL A 135 4.55 0.19 -2.64
C VAL A 135 5.93 0.07 -3.28
N ILE A 136 6.41 -1.16 -3.41
CA ILE A 136 7.67 -1.41 -4.07
C ILE A 136 7.48 -2.28 -5.32
N GLY A 137 6.28 -2.77 -5.58
CA GLY A 137 6.02 -3.55 -6.78
C GLY A 137 4.54 -3.83 -6.93
N VAL A 138 4.16 -4.22 -8.13
CA VAL A 138 2.77 -4.55 -8.45
C VAL A 138 2.77 -5.84 -9.24
N ILE A 139 1.85 -6.74 -8.90
CA ILE A 139 1.69 -8.00 -9.58
C ILE A 139 0.26 -8.10 -10.07
N ARG A 140 0.09 -8.47 -11.32
CA ARG A 140 -1.23 -8.64 -11.92
C ARG A 140 -1.35 -10.04 -12.44
N SER A 141 -2.45 -10.69 -12.09
CA SER A 141 -2.73 -12.00 -12.62
C SER A 141 -3.36 -11.86 -13.98
N MET A 142 -2.83 -12.55 -14.95
CA MET A 142 -3.34 -12.53 -16.31
C MET A 142 -4.14 -13.79 -16.53
N ARG A 143 -5.44 -13.68 -16.50
CA ARG A 143 -6.26 -14.85 -16.65
C ARG A 143 -7.38 -14.65 -17.62
#